data_4d0971bb084c005936a7dd4d4660750e
#
_entry.id   4d0971bb084c005936a7dd4d4660750e
#
_cell.length_a   1.000
_cell.length_b   1.000
_cell.length_c   1.000
_cell.angle_alpha   90.00
_cell.angle_beta   90.00
_cell.angle_gamma   90.00
#
_symmetry.space_group_name_H-M   'P 1'
#
loop_
_entity.id
_entity.type
_entity.pdbx_description
1 polymer ?
#
loop_
_entity_poly.entity_id
_entity_poly.type
_entity_poly.pdbx_seq_one_letter_code
_entity_poly.pdbx_strand_id
1 'polypeptide(L)'
;MDSIERIDMDRFDIELAILIAWSTDQDIDDLLWRMMDSPNGPMSEDDLANYLLAIKHTLNLRCERLFDVYCKTFKLDHYRENKDD
;
A
#
# COMPACT_ATOMS: atom_id res chain seq x y z
N MET A 1 29.22 -11.80 3.39
CA MET A 1 28.67 -11.55 2.06
C MET A 1 27.16 -11.67 2.06
N ASP A 2 26.67 -12.77 2.59
CA ASP A 2 25.25 -12.99 2.59
C ASP A 2 24.49 -11.92 3.34
N SER A 3 25.04 -11.43 4.44
CA SER A 3 24.35 -10.42 5.22
C SER A 3 24.27 -9.09 4.47
N ILE A 4 25.31 -8.78 3.68
CA ILE A 4 25.29 -7.56 2.88
C ILE A 4 24.24 -7.67 1.79
N GLU A 5 24.17 -8.82 1.12
CA GLU A 5 23.17 -9.04 0.09
C GLU A 5 21.78 -8.95 0.68
N ARG A 6 21.60 -9.54 1.85
CA ARG A 6 20.31 -9.52 2.51
C ARG A 6 19.87 -8.09 2.85
N ILE A 7 20.80 -7.27 3.33
CA ILE A 7 20.51 -5.89 3.65
C ILE A 7 20.07 -5.14 2.40
N ASP A 8 20.77 -5.35 1.29
CA ASP A 8 20.40 -4.70 0.04
C ASP A 8 19.02 -5.14 -0.43
N MET A 9 18.72 -6.42 -0.31
CA MET A 9 17.42 -6.92 -0.70
C MET A 9 16.33 -6.31 0.17
N ASP A 10 16.60 -6.19 1.48
CA ASP A 10 15.62 -5.58 2.38
C ASP A 10 15.34 -4.13 2.01
N ARG A 11 16.39 -3.39 1.65
CA ARG A 11 16.21 -2.01 1.22
C ARG A 11 15.38 -1.95 -0.05
N PHE A 12 15.64 -2.85 -0.97
CA PHE A 12 14.87 -2.92 -2.21
C PHE A 12 13.42 -3.23 -1.89
N ASP A 13 13.18 -4.11 -0.93
CA ASP A 13 11.82 -4.46 -0.53
C ASP A 13 11.08 -3.26 0.05
N ILE A 14 11.77 -2.44 0.85
CA ILE A 14 11.18 -1.23 1.38
C ILE A 14 10.83 -0.27 0.26
N GLU A 15 11.74 -0.05 -0.67
CA GLU A 15 11.48 0.84 -1.79
C GLU A 15 10.28 0.38 -2.59
N LEU A 16 10.22 -0.92 -2.85
CA LEU A 16 9.10 -1.46 -3.60
C LEU A 16 7.79 -1.29 -2.84
N ALA A 17 7.81 -1.53 -1.53
CA ALA A 17 6.61 -1.39 -0.73
C ALA A 17 6.13 0.06 -0.71
N ILE A 18 7.05 1.01 -0.67
CA ILE A 18 6.70 2.42 -0.73
C ILE A 18 6.04 2.75 -2.07
N LEU A 19 6.62 2.26 -3.16
CA LEU A 19 6.05 2.51 -4.49
C LEU A 19 4.66 1.88 -4.62
N ILE A 20 4.49 0.70 -4.06
CA ILE A 20 3.18 0.04 -4.08
C ILE A 20 2.16 0.85 -3.29
N ALA A 21 2.56 1.36 -2.13
CA ALA A 21 1.66 2.20 -1.34
C ALA A 21 1.30 3.47 -2.11
N TRP A 22 2.25 4.04 -2.80
CA TRP A 22 2.01 5.26 -3.59
C TRP A 22 1.10 5.01 -4.78
N SER A 23 1.00 3.77 -5.24
CA SER A 23 0.14 3.48 -6.38
C SER A 23 -1.34 3.73 -6.08
N THR A 24 -1.68 3.96 -4.82
CA THR A 24 -3.03 4.39 -4.46
C THR A 24 -3.37 5.74 -5.10
N ASP A 25 -2.37 6.57 -5.32
CA ASP A 25 -2.53 7.83 -6.03
C ASP A 25 -3.10 7.59 -7.42
N GLN A 26 -2.61 6.56 -8.11
CA GLN A 26 -3.11 6.22 -9.43
C GLN A 26 -4.56 5.74 -9.37
N ASP A 27 -4.93 5.02 -8.31
CA ASP A 27 -6.31 4.58 -8.14
C ASP A 27 -7.24 5.77 -8.03
N ILE A 28 -6.80 6.81 -7.34
CA ILE A 28 -7.61 8.02 -7.19
C ILE A 28 -7.68 8.79 -8.51
N ASP A 29 -6.59 8.84 -9.26
CA ASP A 29 -6.61 9.44 -10.59
C ASP A 29 -7.61 8.76 -11.49
N ASP A 30 -7.64 7.44 -11.47
CA ASP A 30 -8.59 6.68 -12.28
C ASP A 30 -10.03 7.01 -11.88
N LEU A 31 -10.25 7.15 -10.58
CA LEU A 31 -11.57 7.51 -10.08
C LEU A 31 -11.98 8.90 -10.56
N LEU A 32 -11.06 9.85 -10.45
CA LEU A 32 -11.34 11.21 -10.90
C LEU A 32 -11.67 11.23 -12.38
N TRP A 33 -10.92 10.49 -13.18
CA TRP A 33 -11.20 10.38 -14.60
C TRP A 33 -12.60 9.83 -14.82
N ARG A 34 -12.96 8.78 -14.10
CA ARG A 34 -14.28 8.17 -14.27
C ARG A 34 -15.40 9.15 -13.92
N MET A 35 -15.19 9.95 -12.88
CA MET A 35 -16.22 10.86 -12.42
C MET A 35 -16.35 12.10 -13.27
N MET A 36 -15.26 12.54 -13.91
CA MET A 36 -15.24 13.84 -14.57
C MET A 36 -15.12 13.76 -16.08
N ASP A 37 -14.39 12.78 -16.60
CA ASP A 37 -14.02 12.78 -18.01
C ASP A 37 -14.47 11.55 -18.78
N SER A 38 -14.93 10.51 -18.11
CA SER A 38 -15.28 9.28 -18.79
C SER A 38 -16.48 9.48 -19.71
N PRO A 39 -16.42 8.95 -20.94
CA PRO A 39 -17.57 9.02 -21.84
C PRO A 39 -18.79 8.24 -21.33
N ASN A 40 -18.56 7.32 -20.38
CA ASN A 40 -19.67 6.56 -19.79
C ASN A 40 -20.34 7.30 -18.64
N GLY A 41 -19.81 8.47 -18.29
CA GLY A 41 -20.39 9.25 -17.22
C GLY A 41 -19.91 8.83 -15.83
N PRO A 42 -20.33 9.57 -14.82
CA PRO A 42 -19.88 9.26 -13.46
C PRO A 42 -20.53 8.02 -12.90
N MET A 43 -19.91 7.47 -11.87
CA MET A 43 -20.49 6.37 -11.11
C MET A 43 -21.69 6.86 -10.33
N SER A 44 -22.59 5.93 -9.99
CA SER A 44 -23.64 6.21 -9.02
C SER A 44 -23.02 6.44 -7.64
N GLU A 45 -23.81 7.01 -6.73
CA GLU A 45 -23.30 7.24 -5.38
C GLU A 45 -22.92 5.93 -4.69
N ASP A 46 -23.73 4.88 -4.90
CA ASP A 46 -23.43 3.59 -4.27
C ASP A 46 -22.13 3.00 -4.82
N ASP A 47 -21.95 3.06 -6.13
CA ASP A 47 -20.73 2.54 -6.74
C ASP A 47 -19.52 3.35 -6.30
N LEU A 48 -19.67 4.66 -6.20
CA LEU A 48 -18.60 5.52 -5.74
C LEU A 48 -18.19 5.17 -4.31
N ALA A 49 -19.19 5.00 -3.43
CA ALA A 49 -18.91 4.64 -2.04
C ALA A 49 -18.18 3.31 -1.95
N ASN A 50 -18.64 2.33 -2.74
CA ASN A 50 -18.01 1.01 -2.75
C ASN A 50 -16.58 1.09 -3.27
N TYR A 51 -16.36 1.90 -4.29
CA TYR A 51 -15.02 2.04 -4.86
C TYR A 51 -14.07 2.71 -3.88
N LEU A 52 -14.54 3.76 -3.21
CA LEU A 52 -13.73 4.43 -2.20
C LEU A 52 -13.39 3.50 -1.04
N LEU A 53 -14.36 2.68 -0.65
CA LEU A 53 -14.12 1.72 0.41
C LEU A 53 -13.08 0.69 -0.01
N ALA A 54 -13.12 0.25 -1.26
CA ALA A 54 -12.12 -0.67 -1.78
C ALA A 54 -10.73 -0.03 -1.78
N ILE A 55 -10.64 1.23 -2.17
CA ILE A 55 -9.37 1.94 -2.14
C ILE A 55 -8.84 2.01 -0.71
N LYS A 56 -9.73 2.31 0.22
CA LYS A 56 -9.34 2.41 1.63
C LYS A 56 -8.78 1.09 2.14
N HIS A 57 -9.47 -0.01 1.84
CA HIS A 57 -9.01 -1.32 2.29
C HIS A 57 -7.69 -1.69 1.64
N THR A 58 -7.54 -1.40 0.36
CA THR A 58 -6.29 -1.69 -0.34
C THR A 58 -5.15 -0.88 0.23
N LEU A 59 -5.39 0.40 0.53
CA LEU A 59 -4.36 1.23 1.12
C LEU A 59 -3.95 0.71 2.49
N ASN A 60 -4.90 0.28 3.30
CA ASN A 60 -4.59 -0.30 4.59
C ASN A 60 -3.68 -1.51 4.46
N LEU A 61 -3.99 -2.39 3.51
CA LEU A 61 -3.16 -3.58 3.29
C LEU A 61 -1.76 -3.21 2.83
N ARG A 62 -1.67 -2.22 1.95
CA ARG A 62 -0.37 -1.76 1.46
C ARG A 62 0.47 -1.17 2.58
N CYS A 63 -0.17 -0.40 3.46
CA CYS A 63 0.52 0.19 4.60
C CYS A 63 0.93 -0.86 5.60
N GLU A 64 0.07 -1.84 5.84
CA GLU A 64 0.40 -2.94 6.73
C GLU A 64 1.62 -3.70 6.22
N ARG A 65 1.66 -3.95 4.92
CA ARG A 65 2.78 -4.63 4.31
C ARG A 65 4.05 -3.79 4.40
N LEU A 66 3.91 -2.48 4.17
CA LEU A 66 5.05 -1.58 4.28
C LEU A 66 5.62 -1.60 5.69
N PHE A 67 4.75 -1.57 6.69
CA PHE A 67 5.19 -1.61 8.06
C PHE A 67 5.89 -2.92 8.39
N ASP A 68 5.34 -4.03 7.87
CA ASP A 68 5.96 -5.34 8.05
C ASP A 68 7.38 -5.37 7.48
N VAL A 69 7.53 -4.87 6.25
CA VAL A 69 8.84 -4.82 5.61
C VAL A 69 9.80 -3.91 6.38
N TYR A 70 9.27 -2.78 6.84
CA TYR A 70 10.07 -1.86 7.65
C TYR A 70 10.60 -2.53 8.91
N CYS A 71 9.73 -3.22 9.61
CA CYS A 71 10.14 -3.89 10.85
C CYS A 71 11.21 -4.95 10.57
N LYS A 72 11.04 -5.72 9.51
CA LYS A 72 12.00 -6.74 9.17
C LYS A 72 13.34 -6.16 8.75
N THR A 73 13.29 -5.08 7.97
CA THR A 73 14.52 -4.46 7.49
C THR A 73 15.35 -3.92 8.63
N PHE A 74 14.71 -3.32 9.62
CA PHE A 74 15.41 -2.73 10.74
C PHE A 74 15.41 -3.63 11.97
N LYS A 75 14.98 -4.87 11.80
CA LYS A 75 15.02 -5.88 12.86
C LYS A 75 14.24 -5.45 14.09
N LEU A 76 13.03 -4.98 13.84
CA LEU A 76 12.14 -4.53 14.90
C LEU A 76 11.11 -5.62 15.25
N ASP A 77 11.47 -6.87 15.04
CA ASP A 77 10.57 -7.98 15.28
C ASP A 77 10.14 -8.05 16.75
N HIS A 78 10.98 -7.60 17.65
CA HIS A 78 10.64 -7.62 19.06
C HIS A 78 9.40 -6.78 19.37
N TYR A 79 9.11 -5.77 18.57
CA TYR A 79 7.87 -5.02 18.71
C TYR A 79 6.66 -5.92 18.52
N ARG A 80 6.75 -6.75 17.51
CA ARG A 80 5.63 -7.62 17.19
C ARG A 80 5.44 -8.69 18.24
N GLU A 81 6.54 -9.22 18.74
CA GLU A 81 6.48 -10.21 19.80
C GLU A 81 5.85 -9.63 21.05
N ASN A 82 6.23 -8.41 21.39
CA ASN A 82 5.67 -7.75 22.56
C ASN A 82 4.17 -7.52 22.38
N LYS A 83 3.74 -7.21 21.18
CA LYS A 83 2.32 -7.02 20.93
C LYS A 83 1.56 -8.32 21.05
N ASP A 84 2.16 -9.39 20.61
CA ASP A 84 1.51 -10.70 20.67
C ASP A 84 1.40 -11.23 22.08
N ASP A 85 2.33 -10.83 22.91
CA ASP A 85 2.30 -11.27 24.30
C ASP A 85 1.21 -10.51 25.06
#